data_6e8dfd51d27fd85bc7681c62bea8e4fd
#
_entry.id   6e8dfd51d27fd85bc7681c62bea8e4fd
#
_cell.length_a   1.000
_cell.length_b   1.000
_cell.length_c   1.000
_cell.angle_alpha   90.00
_cell.angle_beta   90.00
_cell.angle_gamma   90.00
#
_symmetry.space_group_name_H-M   'P 1'
#
loop_
_entity.id
_entity.type
_entity.pdbx_description
1 polymer ?
#
loop_
_entity_poly.entity_id
_entity_poly.type
_entity_poly.pdbx_seq_one_letter_code
_entity_poly.pdbx_strand_id
1 'polypeptide(L)'
;MDALDTIKILERDNNHIVIEFNDIPRQYVNALRRLSISQVPTFAIDDVVILENSSVMHDEAIAHRLGLIPLRTDLERFVMPHICDCKSTLGCSKCRVLLVLDAESQDKTKVITTADLISEDDVVKPVNSEIPIVSLAPGQKLKFEAYARLGTGKSHAKWQPTSVAVVKDCKKEEDSILVIESNGSLTPEEIVIEAAKILGSKIKDFDSVIQSLSLPKNI
;
A
#
# COMPACT_ATOMS: atom_id res chain seq x y z
N MET A 1 -12.24 -20.96 -26.00
CA MET A 1 -11.38 -19.74 -26.07
C MET A 1 -10.34 -19.91 -24.96
N ASP A 2 -9.07 -19.93 -25.33
CA ASP A 2 -8.01 -20.03 -24.35
C ASP A 2 -7.93 -18.70 -23.56
N ALA A 3 -7.77 -18.79 -22.24
CA ALA A 3 -7.68 -17.62 -21.36
C ALA A 3 -6.52 -16.66 -21.75
N LEU A 4 -5.56 -17.15 -22.55
CA LEU A 4 -4.44 -16.38 -23.09
C LEU A 4 -4.83 -15.40 -24.20
N ASP A 5 -5.98 -15.61 -24.87
CA ASP A 5 -6.46 -14.69 -25.93
C ASP A 5 -7.30 -13.54 -25.37
N THR A 6 -7.80 -13.67 -24.14
CA THR A 6 -8.70 -12.69 -23.52
C THR A 6 -7.97 -11.60 -22.71
N ILE A 7 -6.73 -11.85 -22.27
CA ILE A 7 -5.95 -10.88 -21.48
C ILE A 7 -4.57 -10.71 -22.12
N LYS A 8 -4.21 -9.47 -22.47
CA LYS A 8 -2.92 -9.13 -23.06
C LYS A 8 -2.25 -8.01 -22.29
N ILE A 9 -0.97 -8.16 -21.98
CA ILE A 9 -0.15 -7.08 -21.43
C ILE A 9 0.37 -6.27 -22.64
N LEU A 10 -0.04 -5.00 -22.74
CA LEU A 10 0.36 -4.10 -23.81
C LEU A 10 1.68 -3.40 -23.48
N GLU A 11 1.80 -2.92 -22.24
CA GLU A 11 2.98 -2.22 -21.75
C GLU A 11 3.27 -2.66 -20.32
N ARG A 12 4.55 -2.72 -19.98
CA ARG A 12 5.01 -3.12 -18.66
C ARG A 12 6.36 -2.50 -18.36
N ASP A 13 6.48 -1.82 -17.22
CA ASP A 13 7.74 -1.41 -16.63
C ASP A 13 7.70 -1.53 -15.08
N ASN A 14 8.72 -0.99 -14.39
CA ASN A 14 8.83 -1.09 -12.94
C ASN A 14 7.72 -0.34 -12.20
N ASN A 15 7.10 0.66 -12.82
CA ASN A 15 6.16 1.56 -12.17
C ASN A 15 4.75 1.48 -12.74
N HIS A 16 4.57 1.01 -13.99
CA HIS A 16 3.25 0.92 -14.59
C HIS A 16 3.03 -0.37 -15.37
N ILE A 17 1.76 -0.74 -15.51
CA ILE A 17 1.29 -1.84 -16.35
C ILE A 17 0.03 -1.42 -17.11
N VAL A 18 -0.04 -1.81 -18.39
CA VAL A 18 -1.20 -1.61 -19.25
C VAL A 18 -1.69 -2.97 -19.71
N ILE A 19 -2.92 -3.32 -19.36
CA ILE A 19 -3.52 -4.63 -19.65
C ILE A 19 -4.78 -4.42 -20.46
N GLU A 20 -4.85 -5.09 -21.61
CA GLU A 20 -6.03 -5.19 -22.44
C GLU A 20 -6.85 -6.43 -22.06
N PHE A 21 -8.16 -6.23 -21.91
CA PHE A 21 -9.13 -7.27 -21.64
C PHE A 21 -10.09 -7.33 -22.83
N ASN A 22 -10.11 -8.47 -23.53
CA ASN A 22 -10.95 -8.73 -24.70
C ASN A 22 -12.13 -9.63 -24.30
N ASP A 23 -13.34 -9.26 -24.71
CA ASP A 23 -14.58 -10.02 -24.40
C ASP A 23 -14.83 -10.22 -22.89
N ILE A 24 -14.28 -9.35 -22.05
CA ILE A 24 -14.50 -9.37 -20.58
C ILE A 24 -15.37 -8.15 -20.21
N PRO A 25 -16.54 -8.37 -19.56
CA PRO A 25 -17.40 -7.27 -19.18
C PRO A 25 -16.66 -6.20 -18.36
N ARG A 26 -16.77 -4.94 -18.76
CA ARG A 26 -16.10 -3.78 -18.16
C ARG A 26 -16.28 -3.70 -16.65
N GLN A 27 -17.41 -4.21 -16.13
CA GLN A 27 -17.70 -4.22 -14.70
C GLN A 27 -16.65 -5.00 -13.91
N TYR A 28 -16.14 -6.11 -14.44
CA TYR A 28 -15.07 -6.90 -13.79
C TYR A 28 -13.74 -6.14 -13.81
N VAL A 29 -13.40 -5.53 -14.94
CA VAL A 29 -12.17 -4.72 -15.06
C VAL A 29 -12.23 -3.52 -14.11
N ASN A 30 -13.39 -2.85 -14.01
CA ASN A 30 -13.60 -1.77 -13.04
C ASN A 30 -13.59 -2.26 -11.59
N ALA A 31 -14.05 -3.49 -11.32
CA ALA A 31 -13.92 -4.08 -9.98
C ALA A 31 -12.44 -4.28 -9.62
N LEU A 32 -11.61 -4.82 -10.52
CA LEU A 32 -10.16 -4.93 -10.33
C LEU A 32 -9.53 -3.56 -10.06
N ARG A 33 -9.82 -2.56 -10.89
CA ARG A 33 -9.35 -1.19 -10.67
C ARG A 33 -9.68 -0.67 -9.27
N ARG A 34 -10.93 -0.83 -8.84
CA ARG A 34 -11.39 -0.36 -7.52
C ARG A 34 -10.70 -1.11 -6.38
N LEU A 35 -10.48 -2.42 -6.52
CA LEU A 35 -9.79 -3.24 -5.53
C LEU A 35 -8.30 -2.88 -5.46
N SER A 36 -7.66 -2.61 -6.60
CA SER A 36 -6.27 -2.14 -6.67
C SER A 36 -6.05 -0.86 -5.86
N ILE A 37 -7.01 0.08 -5.87
CA ILE A 37 -6.94 1.32 -5.10
C ILE A 37 -7.23 1.09 -3.61
N SER A 38 -8.26 0.29 -3.30
CA SER A 38 -8.90 0.35 -1.99
C SER A 38 -8.66 -0.85 -1.09
N GLN A 39 -8.27 -2.01 -1.63
CA GLN A 39 -8.25 -3.25 -0.85
C GLN A 39 -6.87 -3.94 -0.83
N VAL A 40 -6.01 -3.70 -1.81
CA VAL A 40 -4.65 -4.24 -1.80
C VAL A 40 -3.89 -3.66 -0.62
N PRO A 41 -3.35 -4.50 0.28
CA PRO A 41 -2.66 -4.03 1.47
C PRO A 41 -1.28 -3.45 1.13
N THR A 42 -0.87 -2.39 1.83
CA THR A 42 0.50 -1.87 1.80
C THR A 42 0.96 -1.43 3.18
N PHE A 43 2.27 -1.30 3.38
CA PHE A 43 2.84 -0.69 4.56
C PHE A 43 2.73 0.83 4.51
N ALA A 44 2.35 1.43 5.63
CA ALA A 44 2.52 2.86 5.91
C ALA A 44 2.81 3.06 7.39
N ILE A 45 3.50 4.14 7.73
CA ILE A 45 3.70 4.57 9.11
C ILE A 45 2.32 4.95 9.67
N ASP A 46 1.95 4.33 10.79
CA ASP A 46 0.64 4.49 11.42
C ASP A 46 0.72 5.20 12.77
N ASP A 47 1.69 4.84 13.59
CA ASP A 47 1.96 5.48 14.87
C ASP A 47 3.38 6.07 14.89
N VAL A 48 3.54 7.23 15.53
CA VAL A 48 4.85 7.88 15.73
C VAL A 48 4.96 8.31 17.19
N VAL A 49 6.06 7.93 17.81
CA VAL A 49 6.44 8.38 19.17
C VAL A 49 7.60 9.35 19.03
N ILE A 50 7.35 10.63 19.22
CA ILE A 50 8.38 11.66 19.19
C ILE A 50 9.06 11.73 20.55
N LEU A 51 10.36 11.45 20.57
CA LEU A 51 11.19 11.46 21.80
C LEU A 51 11.81 12.83 22.03
N GLU A 52 12.23 13.51 20.96
CA GLU A 52 12.80 14.85 20.99
C GLU A 52 12.51 15.57 19.67
N ASN A 53 12.00 16.80 19.76
CA ASN A 53 11.78 17.66 18.61
C ASN A 53 12.05 19.13 19.00
N SER A 54 13.18 19.66 18.56
CA SER A 54 13.51 21.07 18.69
C SER A 54 13.47 21.80 17.34
N SER A 55 12.91 21.16 16.31
CA SER A 55 12.70 21.79 15.00
C SER A 55 11.57 22.83 15.02
N VAL A 56 11.44 23.59 13.95
CA VAL A 56 10.35 24.55 13.77
C VAL A 56 9.01 23.85 13.46
N MET A 57 9.04 22.61 13.02
CA MET A 57 7.85 21.87 12.62
C MET A 57 7.22 21.15 13.82
N HIS A 58 5.90 21.31 14.00
CA HIS A 58 5.15 20.62 15.04
C HIS A 58 5.12 19.10 14.84
N ASP A 59 5.01 18.37 15.94
CA ASP A 59 5.02 16.89 15.97
C ASP A 59 3.97 16.27 15.06
N GLU A 60 2.75 16.83 15.07
CA GLU A 60 1.63 16.35 14.24
C GLU A 60 1.92 16.51 12.74
N ALA A 61 2.61 17.60 12.36
CA ALA A 61 2.98 17.83 10.95
C ALA A 61 4.06 16.87 10.50
N ILE A 62 5.03 16.57 11.37
CA ILE A 62 6.05 15.54 11.12
C ILE A 62 5.40 14.17 10.99
N ALA A 63 4.55 13.78 11.94
CA ALA A 63 3.83 12.50 11.93
C ALA A 63 2.95 12.34 10.68
N HIS A 64 2.24 13.40 10.28
CA HIS A 64 1.45 13.40 9.06
C HIS A 64 2.32 13.18 7.81
N ARG A 65 3.46 13.87 7.70
CA ARG A 65 4.39 13.70 6.58
C ARG A 65 4.96 12.29 6.52
N LEU A 66 5.37 11.74 7.68
CA LEU A 66 5.86 10.37 7.80
C LEU A 66 4.81 9.35 7.35
N GLY A 67 3.55 9.53 7.72
CA GLY A 67 2.45 8.67 7.30
C GLY A 67 2.22 8.62 5.79
N LEU A 68 2.62 9.67 5.05
CA LEU A 68 2.46 9.74 3.58
C LEU A 68 3.67 9.21 2.80
N ILE A 69 4.76 8.81 3.48
CA ILE A 69 5.92 8.22 2.83
C ILE A 69 5.58 6.81 2.37
N PRO A 70 5.66 6.49 1.06
CA PRO A 70 5.43 5.14 0.57
C PRO A 70 6.57 4.21 1.02
N LEU A 71 6.21 3.07 1.61
CA LEU A 71 7.13 2.04 2.06
C LEU A 71 7.03 0.81 1.15
N ARG A 72 8.16 0.19 0.84
CA ARG A 72 8.19 -1.11 0.16
C ARG A 72 7.46 -2.14 1.03
N THR A 73 6.72 -3.00 0.40
CA THR A 73 5.81 -3.94 1.07
C THR A 73 6.12 -5.37 0.63
N ASP A 74 6.12 -6.29 1.59
CA ASP A 74 6.22 -7.73 1.36
C ASP A 74 4.97 -8.40 1.95
N LEU A 75 4.07 -8.84 1.09
CA LEU A 75 2.80 -9.45 1.48
C LEU A 75 2.92 -10.93 1.85
N GLU A 76 4.05 -11.56 1.56
CA GLU A 76 4.29 -12.97 1.92
C GLU A 76 4.76 -13.13 3.36
N ARG A 77 5.56 -12.18 3.85
CA ARG A 77 6.15 -12.22 5.20
C ARG A 77 5.28 -11.61 6.28
N PHE A 78 4.45 -10.65 5.92
CA PHE A 78 3.68 -9.87 6.89
C PHE A 78 2.18 -10.11 6.76
N VAL A 79 1.50 -10.01 7.89
CA VAL A 79 0.05 -10.19 7.99
C VAL A 79 -0.63 -8.91 8.48
N MET A 80 -1.88 -8.74 8.07
CA MET A 80 -2.71 -7.62 8.53
C MET A 80 -2.87 -7.66 10.06
N PRO A 81 -2.80 -6.52 10.77
CA PRO A 81 -2.87 -6.49 12.24
C PRO A 81 -4.10 -7.17 12.82
N HIS A 82 -5.27 -7.06 12.17
CA HIS A 82 -6.53 -7.61 12.67
C HIS A 82 -6.65 -9.14 12.56
N ILE A 83 -5.81 -9.79 11.74
CA ILE A 83 -5.75 -11.24 11.60
C ILE A 83 -4.50 -11.86 12.21
N CYS A 84 -3.63 -11.02 12.80
CA CYS A 84 -2.40 -11.51 13.42
C CYS A 84 -2.69 -12.23 14.72
N ASP A 85 -2.06 -13.40 14.92
CA ASP A 85 -2.22 -14.23 16.11
C ASP A 85 -1.73 -13.56 17.40
N CYS A 86 -0.88 -12.54 17.30
CA CYS A 86 -0.31 -11.85 18.47
C CYS A 86 -1.38 -11.11 19.31
N LYS A 87 -2.51 -10.69 18.71
CA LYS A 87 -3.61 -9.95 19.33
C LYS A 87 -3.15 -8.74 20.19
N SER A 88 -1.94 -8.26 19.94
CA SER A 88 -1.33 -7.14 20.67
C SER A 88 -1.74 -5.82 20.02
N THR A 89 -2.10 -4.82 20.82
CA THR A 89 -2.35 -3.45 20.36
C THR A 89 -1.09 -2.80 19.79
N LEU A 90 0.08 -3.17 20.31
CA LEU A 90 1.37 -2.68 19.85
C LEU A 90 1.89 -3.43 18.60
N GLY A 91 1.29 -4.60 18.28
CA GLY A 91 1.77 -5.46 17.20
C GLY A 91 2.98 -6.31 17.58
N CYS A 92 3.47 -7.11 16.63
CA CYS A 92 4.66 -7.94 16.74
C CYS A 92 5.45 -7.90 15.43
N SER A 93 6.60 -8.54 15.36
CA SER A 93 7.47 -8.60 14.18
C SER A 93 6.82 -9.17 12.90
N LYS A 94 5.65 -9.82 13.01
CA LYS A 94 4.87 -10.32 11.87
C LYS A 94 3.86 -9.30 11.31
N CYS A 95 3.49 -8.28 12.07
CA CYS A 95 2.45 -7.33 11.69
C CYS A 95 2.84 -5.85 11.85
N ARG A 96 4.06 -5.58 12.30
CA ARG A 96 4.60 -4.23 12.52
C ARG A 96 6.08 -4.19 12.20
N VAL A 97 6.57 -3.06 11.70
CA VAL A 97 7.99 -2.76 11.49
C VAL A 97 8.30 -1.44 12.16
N LEU A 98 9.43 -1.36 12.87
CA LEU A 98 9.93 -0.16 13.50
C LEU A 98 10.90 0.56 12.55
N LEU A 99 10.69 1.87 12.38
CA LEU A 99 11.63 2.79 11.77
C LEU A 99 12.04 3.82 12.82
N VAL A 100 13.32 4.12 12.92
CA VAL A 100 13.85 5.08 13.88
C VAL A 100 14.60 6.20 13.19
N LEU A 101 14.53 7.39 13.80
CA LEU A 101 15.37 8.53 13.44
C LEU A 101 16.03 9.07 14.71
N ASP A 102 17.33 9.35 14.63
CA ASP A 102 18.08 10.13 15.62
C ASP A 102 19.02 11.06 14.86
N ALA A 103 18.61 12.31 14.69
CA ALA A 103 19.31 13.27 13.86
C ALA A 103 19.50 14.61 14.60
N GLU A 104 20.72 15.14 14.51
CA GLU A 104 21.11 16.43 15.03
C GLU A 104 21.82 17.25 13.95
N SER A 105 21.58 18.54 13.96
CA SER A 105 22.32 19.49 13.14
C SER A 105 23.27 20.30 14.01
N GLN A 106 24.58 20.25 13.74
CA GLN A 106 25.59 20.94 14.56
C GLN A 106 25.82 22.38 14.09
N ASP A 107 26.48 22.57 12.96
CA ASP A 107 26.97 23.89 12.53
C ASP A 107 26.22 24.50 11.36
N LYS A 108 25.50 23.69 10.58
CA LYS A 108 24.80 24.12 9.36
C LYS A 108 23.39 23.55 9.32
N THR A 109 22.49 24.23 8.62
CA THR A 109 21.16 23.67 8.36
C THR A 109 21.29 22.32 7.63
N LYS A 110 20.67 21.27 8.20
CA LYS A 110 20.61 19.91 7.63
C LYS A 110 19.19 19.59 7.24
N VAL A 111 19.00 19.18 5.99
CA VAL A 111 17.71 18.60 5.54
C VAL A 111 17.72 17.12 5.91
N ILE A 112 16.76 16.70 6.71
CA ILE A 112 16.53 15.31 7.05
C ILE A 112 15.61 14.72 5.99
N THR A 113 16.05 13.60 5.42
CA THR A 113 15.32 12.88 4.37
C THR A 113 14.99 11.46 4.80
N THR A 114 14.27 10.75 3.96
CA THR A 114 13.98 9.33 4.17
C THR A 114 15.22 8.43 4.17
N ALA A 115 16.36 8.90 3.66
CA ALA A 115 17.64 8.20 3.78
C ALA A 115 18.16 8.13 5.23
N ASP A 116 17.77 9.09 6.08
CA ASP A 116 18.17 9.13 7.49
C ASP A 116 17.33 8.16 8.37
N LEU A 117 16.25 7.57 7.83
CA LEU A 117 15.42 6.59 8.53
C LEU A 117 16.10 5.22 8.57
N ILE A 118 16.22 4.66 9.75
CA ILE A 118 16.73 3.30 9.97
C ILE A 118 15.57 2.37 10.22
N SER A 119 15.35 1.40 9.34
CA SER A 119 14.32 0.36 9.49
C SER A 119 14.91 -0.88 10.16
N GLU A 120 14.15 -1.52 11.04
CA GLU A 120 14.50 -2.82 11.61
C GLU A 120 14.36 -3.97 10.58
N ASP A 121 13.66 -3.74 9.48
CA ASP A 121 13.47 -4.73 8.40
C ASP A 121 14.20 -4.30 7.12
N ASP A 122 14.78 -5.30 6.42
CA ASP A 122 15.57 -5.04 5.21
C ASP A 122 14.75 -4.70 3.98
N VAL A 123 13.49 -5.12 3.92
CA VAL A 123 12.58 -4.89 2.77
C VAL A 123 11.71 -3.67 3.01
N VAL A 124 11.10 -3.55 4.21
CA VAL A 124 10.18 -2.46 4.54
C VAL A 124 10.95 -1.17 4.81
N LYS A 125 11.25 -0.45 3.73
CA LYS A 125 11.99 0.83 3.72
C LYS A 125 11.28 1.83 2.82
N PRO A 126 11.55 3.13 2.97
CA PRO A 126 11.05 4.14 2.04
C PRO A 126 11.40 3.79 0.58
N VAL A 127 10.43 3.96 -0.32
CA VAL A 127 10.60 3.70 -1.76
C VAL A 127 11.66 4.64 -2.35
N ASN A 128 11.68 5.89 -1.90
CA ASN A 128 12.64 6.91 -2.32
C ASN A 128 13.37 7.45 -1.09
N SER A 129 14.71 7.49 -1.16
CA SER A 129 15.61 7.98 -0.10
C SER A 129 15.70 9.51 -0.01
N GLU A 130 15.19 10.24 -1.00
CA GLU A 130 15.35 11.69 -1.11
C GLU A 130 14.14 12.50 -0.65
N ILE A 131 13.08 11.84 -0.11
CA ILE A 131 11.89 12.55 0.35
C ILE A 131 12.24 13.38 1.58
N PRO A 132 12.12 14.73 1.53
CA PRO A 132 12.48 15.58 2.66
C PRO A 132 11.43 15.46 3.78
N ILE A 133 11.87 15.24 5.01
CA ILE A 133 11.02 15.18 6.22
C ILE A 133 10.96 16.55 6.88
N VAL A 134 12.12 17.09 7.28
CA VAL A 134 12.25 18.37 7.97
C VAL A 134 13.63 18.99 7.74
N SER A 135 13.76 20.32 7.85
CA SER A 135 15.04 21.01 7.90
C SER A 135 15.36 21.38 9.35
N LEU A 136 16.53 20.97 9.85
CA LEU A 136 17.03 21.32 11.18
C LEU A 136 18.02 22.45 11.07
N ALA A 137 17.81 23.53 11.82
CA ALA A 137 18.77 24.60 12.00
C ALA A 137 19.91 24.13 12.95
N PRO A 138 21.04 24.86 13.00
CA PRO A 138 22.13 24.54 13.93
C PRO A 138 21.65 24.37 15.36
N GLY A 139 22.09 23.31 16.04
CA GLY A 139 21.71 22.96 17.41
C GLY A 139 20.33 22.29 17.54
N GLN A 140 19.59 22.11 16.47
CA GLN A 140 18.30 21.42 16.51
C GLN A 140 18.44 19.92 16.38
N LYS A 141 17.53 19.20 17.05
CA LYS A 141 17.45 17.74 17.09
C LYS A 141 16.05 17.26 16.74
N LEU A 142 16.01 16.08 16.12
CA LEU A 142 14.78 15.32 15.91
C LEU A 142 15.06 13.85 16.17
N LYS A 143 14.32 13.28 17.12
CA LYS A 143 14.38 11.87 17.48
C LYS A 143 13.00 11.29 17.63
N PHE A 144 12.71 10.17 16.93
CA PHE A 144 11.43 9.50 17.00
C PHE A 144 11.53 8.01 16.69
N GLU A 145 10.49 7.29 17.10
CA GLU A 145 10.18 5.93 16.70
C GLU A 145 8.89 5.94 15.86
N ALA A 146 8.93 5.38 14.68
CA ALA A 146 7.79 5.30 13.77
C ALA A 146 7.42 3.83 13.52
N TYR A 147 6.16 3.49 13.73
CA TYR A 147 5.64 2.14 13.62
C TYR A 147 4.82 2.01 12.34
N ALA A 148 5.33 1.22 11.39
CA ALA A 148 4.66 0.91 10.15
C ALA A 148 3.85 -0.37 10.27
N ARG A 149 2.66 -0.40 9.65
CA ARG A 149 1.74 -1.55 9.61
C ARG A 149 1.13 -1.69 8.22
N LEU A 150 0.66 -2.90 7.92
CA LEU A 150 -0.19 -3.13 6.76
C LEU A 150 -1.58 -2.53 7.00
N GLY A 151 -2.09 -1.87 5.99
CA GLY A 151 -3.44 -1.35 5.92
C GLY A 151 -3.96 -1.31 4.50
N THR A 152 -5.16 -0.81 4.28
CA THR A 152 -5.79 -0.74 2.96
C THR A 152 -6.21 0.68 2.63
N GLY A 153 -6.20 1.02 1.35
CA GLY A 153 -6.65 2.33 0.87
C GLY A 153 -8.10 2.67 1.26
N LYS A 154 -8.93 1.67 1.56
CA LYS A 154 -10.28 1.87 2.09
C LYS A 154 -10.27 2.48 3.49
N SER A 155 -9.28 2.14 4.32
CA SER A 155 -9.16 2.69 5.67
C SER A 155 -8.60 4.11 5.66
N HIS A 156 -7.53 4.34 4.88
CA HIS A 156 -6.93 5.66 4.68
C HIS A 156 -6.07 5.67 3.40
N ALA A 157 -6.04 6.80 2.70
CA ALA A 157 -5.31 6.95 1.44
C ALA A 157 -3.79 6.70 1.55
N LYS A 158 -3.19 6.81 2.73
CA LYS A 158 -1.77 6.49 2.97
C LYS A 158 -1.39 5.05 2.61
N TRP A 159 -2.36 4.13 2.64
CA TRP A 159 -2.21 2.72 2.26
C TRP A 159 -2.63 2.42 0.82
N GLN A 160 -2.83 3.44 0.00
CA GLN A 160 -3.15 3.24 -1.40
C GLN A 160 -1.87 2.91 -2.18
N PRO A 161 -1.76 1.73 -2.85
CA PRO A 161 -0.54 1.35 -3.57
C PRO A 161 -0.41 2.01 -4.95
N THR A 162 -1.50 2.56 -5.47
CA THR A 162 -1.55 3.10 -6.83
C THR A 162 -1.51 4.63 -6.83
N SER A 163 -0.67 5.22 -7.67
CA SER A 163 -0.74 6.63 -8.04
C SER A 163 -1.80 6.87 -9.13
N VAL A 164 -1.92 5.93 -10.08
CA VAL A 164 -2.95 5.94 -11.12
C VAL A 164 -3.61 4.56 -11.22
N ALA A 165 -4.94 4.55 -11.35
CA ALA A 165 -5.72 3.37 -11.69
C ALA A 165 -6.93 3.77 -12.55
N VAL A 166 -6.88 3.46 -13.85
CA VAL A 166 -7.87 3.90 -14.83
C VAL A 166 -8.30 2.75 -15.72
N VAL A 167 -9.59 2.72 -16.08
CA VAL A 167 -10.11 1.86 -17.15
C VAL A 167 -10.45 2.77 -18.34
N LYS A 168 -9.81 2.50 -19.47
CA LYS A 168 -10.07 3.17 -20.75
C LYS A 168 -10.95 2.31 -21.64
N ASP A 169 -11.76 2.96 -22.46
CA ASP A 169 -12.57 2.30 -23.48
C ASP A 169 -11.71 1.98 -24.71
N CYS A 170 -11.98 0.86 -25.33
CA CYS A 170 -11.41 0.47 -26.60
C CYS A 170 -12.36 0.80 -27.76
N LYS A 171 -11.90 0.58 -29.00
CA LYS A 171 -12.72 0.76 -30.20
C LYS A 171 -13.91 -0.20 -30.26
N LYS A 172 -13.76 -1.40 -29.67
CA LYS A 172 -14.85 -2.34 -29.48
C LYS A 172 -15.44 -2.12 -28.09
N GLU A 173 -16.75 -2.07 -28.01
CA GLU A 173 -17.50 -1.76 -26.79
C GLU A 173 -17.28 -2.81 -25.67
N GLU A 174 -16.90 -4.03 -26.06
CA GLU A 174 -16.65 -5.18 -25.15
C GLU A 174 -15.22 -5.25 -24.64
N ASP A 175 -14.29 -4.47 -25.21
CA ASP A 175 -12.87 -4.47 -24.82
C ASP A 175 -12.59 -3.31 -23.87
N SER A 176 -11.69 -3.52 -22.92
CA SER A 176 -11.26 -2.52 -21.94
C SER A 176 -9.77 -2.54 -21.70
N ILE A 177 -9.16 -1.38 -21.45
CA ILE A 177 -7.76 -1.29 -21.06
C ILE A 177 -7.68 -0.81 -19.61
N LEU A 178 -7.04 -1.61 -18.76
CA LEU A 178 -6.69 -1.24 -17.38
C LEU A 178 -5.27 -0.69 -17.36
N VAL A 179 -5.12 0.51 -16.81
CA VAL A 179 -3.83 1.15 -16.56
C VAL A 179 -3.64 1.26 -15.05
N ILE A 180 -2.56 0.72 -14.53
CA ILE A 180 -2.15 0.83 -13.13
C ILE A 180 -0.74 1.40 -13.06
N GLU A 181 -0.58 2.49 -12.31
CA GLU A 181 0.71 3.02 -11.90
C GLU A 181 0.88 2.82 -10.39
N SER A 182 2.01 2.24 -10.01
CA SER A 182 2.39 2.05 -8.62
C SER A 182 2.99 3.33 -8.02
N ASN A 183 2.82 3.52 -6.72
CA ASN A 183 3.59 4.49 -5.94
C ASN A 183 4.97 3.93 -5.49
N GLY A 184 5.30 2.69 -5.93
CA GLY A 184 6.55 1.98 -5.62
C GLY A 184 6.48 1.08 -4.38
N SER A 185 5.37 1.05 -3.64
CA SER A 185 5.22 0.16 -2.47
C SER A 185 5.13 -1.32 -2.85
N LEU A 186 4.52 -1.61 -3.98
CA LEU A 186 4.40 -2.93 -4.64
C LEU A 186 4.65 -2.73 -6.14
N THR A 187 5.04 -3.79 -6.84
CA THR A 187 5.08 -3.73 -8.32
C THR A 187 3.67 -3.66 -8.89
N PRO A 188 3.47 -3.07 -10.07
CA PRO A 188 2.14 -3.00 -10.72
C PRO A 188 1.49 -4.36 -10.90
N GLU A 189 2.29 -5.39 -11.19
CA GLU A 189 1.82 -6.77 -11.34
C GLU A 189 1.29 -7.33 -10.02
N GLU A 190 2.05 -7.15 -8.92
CA GLU A 190 1.64 -7.59 -7.59
C GLU A 190 0.31 -6.95 -7.20
N ILE A 191 0.13 -5.65 -7.51
CA ILE A 191 -1.12 -4.93 -7.25
C ILE A 191 -2.30 -5.59 -7.98
N VAL A 192 -2.14 -5.88 -9.28
CA VAL A 192 -3.22 -6.49 -10.10
C VAL A 192 -3.50 -7.92 -9.65
N ILE A 193 -2.46 -8.72 -9.41
CA ILE A 193 -2.59 -10.11 -8.95
C ILE A 193 -3.29 -10.14 -7.60
N GLU A 194 -2.88 -9.30 -6.66
CA GLU A 194 -3.49 -9.27 -5.33
C GLU A 194 -4.94 -8.76 -5.38
N ALA A 195 -5.24 -7.77 -6.21
CA ALA A 195 -6.61 -7.33 -6.45
C ALA A 195 -7.48 -8.46 -7.01
N ALA A 196 -6.95 -9.28 -7.93
CA ALA A 196 -7.65 -10.44 -8.48
C ALA A 196 -7.88 -11.54 -7.43
N LYS A 197 -6.89 -11.84 -6.58
CA LYS A 197 -7.04 -12.77 -5.44
C LYS A 197 -8.13 -12.30 -4.47
N ILE A 198 -8.13 -11.01 -4.13
CA ILE A 198 -9.14 -10.42 -3.25
C ILE A 198 -10.53 -10.52 -3.87
N LEU A 199 -10.68 -10.26 -5.18
CA LEU A 199 -11.95 -10.42 -5.87
C LEU A 199 -12.43 -11.87 -5.81
N GLY A 200 -11.55 -12.82 -6.11
CA GLY A 200 -11.86 -14.27 -6.05
C GLY A 200 -12.28 -14.72 -4.65
N SER A 201 -11.59 -14.23 -3.59
CA SER A 201 -11.97 -14.52 -2.20
C SER A 201 -13.36 -13.99 -1.87
N LYS A 202 -13.66 -12.73 -2.22
CA LYS A 202 -14.99 -12.14 -1.98
C LYS A 202 -16.13 -12.90 -2.67
N ILE A 203 -15.88 -13.43 -3.88
CA ILE A 203 -16.86 -14.24 -4.59
C ILE A 203 -17.08 -15.58 -3.85
N LYS A 204 -16.02 -16.23 -3.38
CA LYS A 204 -16.12 -17.47 -2.61
C LYS A 204 -16.86 -17.24 -1.27
N ASP A 205 -16.55 -16.16 -0.58
CA ASP A 205 -17.22 -15.81 0.68
C ASP A 205 -18.72 -15.59 0.44
N PHE A 206 -19.07 -14.87 -0.64
CA PHE A 206 -20.46 -14.67 -1.04
C PHE A 206 -21.17 -15.99 -1.34
N ASP A 207 -20.55 -16.89 -2.13
CA ASP A 207 -21.10 -18.21 -2.43
C ASP A 207 -21.35 -19.02 -1.16
N SER A 208 -20.41 -19.04 -0.23
CA SER A 208 -20.55 -19.74 1.05
C SER A 208 -21.73 -19.22 1.89
N VAL A 209 -21.94 -17.90 1.91
CA VAL A 209 -23.08 -17.28 2.60
C VAL A 209 -24.40 -17.68 1.95
N ILE A 210 -24.49 -17.62 0.61
CA ILE A 210 -25.71 -18.04 -0.11
C ILE A 210 -26.04 -19.51 0.14
N GLN A 211 -25.03 -20.39 0.12
CA GLN A 211 -25.23 -21.80 0.42
C GLN A 211 -25.72 -22.03 1.85
N SER A 212 -25.25 -21.25 2.81
CA SER A 212 -25.70 -21.32 4.20
C SER A 212 -27.16 -20.83 4.39
N LEU A 213 -27.63 -19.94 3.52
CA LEU A 213 -29.00 -19.40 3.52
C LEU A 213 -29.98 -20.25 2.71
N SER A 214 -29.50 -21.27 1.94
CA SER A 214 -30.40 -22.20 1.25
C SER A 214 -31.20 -22.95 2.29
N LEU A 215 -32.50 -22.60 2.40
CA LEU A 215 -33.49 -23.23 3.30
C LEU A 215 -33.54 -24.73 3.08
N PRO A 216 -33.76 -25.55 4.14
CA PRO A 216 -33.91 -26.98 3.97
C PRO A 216 -35.07 -27.21 2.97
N LYS A 217 -34.79 -28.03 1.95
CA LYS A 217 -35.83 -28.55 1.06
C LYS A 217 -36.76 -29.47 1.88
N ASN A 218 -37.67 -28.87 2.60
CA ASN A 218 -38.79 -29.61 3.21
C ASN A 218 -39.99 -28.66 3.23
N ILE A 219 -40.79 -28.77 2.22
CA ILE A 219 -42.26 -29.01 2.34
C ILE A 219 -42.70 -29.63 1.02
#